data_b60fa79ad7ebc9972634e2e527dc864d
#
_entry.id   b60fa79ad7ebc9972634e2e527dc864d
#
_cell.length_a   1.000
_cell.length_b   1.000
_cell.length_c   1.000
_cell.angle_alpha   90.00
_cell.angle_beta   90.00
_cell.angle_gamma   90.00
#
_symmetry.space_group_name_H-M   'P 1'
#
loop_
_entity.id
_entity.type
_entity.pdbx_description
1 polymer ?
#
loop_
_entity_poly.entity_id
_entity_poly.type
_entity_poly.pdbx_seq_one_letter_code
_entity_poly.pdbx_strand_id
1 'polypeptide(L)'
;MRKYFFFDIDGTLTTPLTADYPDSTRETIRQLQAQGHFVSLATGRIQADATEVARELEIPALVSDGGNAVTVEGEILYHEGLPLPLCYRLFADTDWKKHPWAITTENRKYRITSTAGYLEKVKDRYYETEIIPGYDYRKAEKIYKIFIACTRKESEEIPLHGLPSVWFREDTLLIEPVHKERGIFEIMKKYHLTDEQIVVFGDGMNDCSMFRKEWMTVAMGNGKAPLKEKAKYITKNADEDGIYEACRHFGWI
;
A
#
# COMPACT_ATOMS: atom_id res chain seq x y z
N MET A 1 5.64 27.75 -4.32
CA MET A 1 5.94 27.05 -3.03
C MET A 1 6.26 25.60 -3.35
N ARG A 2 7.35 25.04 -2.78
CA ARG A 2 7.70 23.63 -2.91
C ARG A 2 6.62 22.76 -2.29
N LYS A 3 6.13 21.76 -3.02
CA LYS A 3 5.15 20.75 -2.59
C LYS A 3 5.84 19.40 -2.41
N TYR A 4 5.19 18.56 -1.60
CA TYR A 4 5.60 17.17 -1.31
C TYR A 4 4.47 16.25 -1.73
N PHE A 5 4.71 15.51 -2.80
CA PHE A 5 3.74 14.63 -3.44
C PHE A 5 3.90 13.21 -2.92
N PHE A 6 2.79 12.60 -2.57
CA PHE A 6 2.72 11.21 -2.16
C PHE A 6 1.74 10.49 -3.07
N PHE A 7 2.25 9.56 -3.85
CA PHE A 7 1.47 8.79 -4.80
C PHE A 7 1.29 7.36 -4.31
N ASP A 8 0.04 6.86 -4.32
CA ASP A 8 -0.17 5.44 -4.34
C ASP A 8 0.32 4.84 -5.65
N ILE A 9 0.54 3.52 -5.71
CA ILE A 9 1.06 2.83 -6.89
C ILE A 9 -0.08 2.23 -7.71
N ASP A 10 -0.79 1.26 -7.14
CA ASP A 10 -1.70 0.36 -7.86
C ASP A 10 -3.04 1.02 -8.15
N GLY A 11 -3.28 1.39 -9.42
CA GLY A 11 -4.46 2.15 -9.84
C GLY A 11 -4.32 3.67 -9.71
N THR A 12 -3.14 4.15 -9.30
CA THR A 12 -2.79 5.58 -9.22
C THR A 12 -1.64 5.89 -10.17
N LEU A 13 -0.41 5.44 -9.88
CA LEU A 13 0.72 5.55 -10.80
C LEU A 13 0.61 4.56 -11.94
N THR A 14 0.12 3.36 -11.67
CA THR A 14 -0.12 2.33 -12.68
C THR A 14 -1.58 2.29 -13.08
N THR A 15 -1.84 1.75 -14.27
CA THR A 15 -3.22 1.46 -14.71
C THR A 15 -3.81 0.30 -13.90
N PRO A 16 -5.14 0.29 -13.66
CA PRO A 16 -5.77 -0.78 -12.88
C PRO A 16 -5.71 -2.17 -13.54
N LEU A 17 -5.60 -2.23 -14.86
CA LEU A 17 -5.72 -3.49 -15.63
C LEU A 17 -4.38 -4.14 -15.94
N THR A 18 -3.38 -3.34 -16.36
CA THR A 18 -2.09 -3.87 -16.85
C THR A 18 -0.96 -3.71 -15.83
N ALA A 19 -1.16 -2.88 -14.80
CA ALA A 19 -0.14 -2.46 -13.85
C ALA A 19 1.06 -1.75 -14.52
N ASP A 20 0.89 -1.25 -15.75
CA ASP A 20 1.89 -0.47 -16.46
C ASP A 20 1.81 1.01 -16.05
N TYR A 21 2.94 1.70 -16.12
CA TYR A 21 3.00 3.15 -15.93
C TYR A 21 2.73 3.83 -17.26
N PRO A 22 1.68 4.68 -17.39
CA PRO A 22 1.53 5.55 -18.55
C PRO A 22 2.76 6.42 -18.74
N ASP A 23 3.14 6.70 -20.00
CA ASP A 23 4.28 7.58 -20.32
C ASP A 23 4.08 8.97 -19.73
N SER A 24 2.85 9.47 -19.71
CA SER A 24 2.48 10.73 -19.07
C SER A 24 2.77 10.76 -17.56
N THR A 25 2.58 9.62 -16.86
CA THR A 25 2.89 9.50 -15.42
C THR A 25 4.40 9.63 -15.19
N ARG A 26 5.23 8.93 -15.96
CA ARG A 26 6.69 9.02 -15.86
C ARG A 26 7.19 10.44 -16.11
N GLU A 27 6.66 11.04 -17.17
CA GLU A 27 7.02 12.42 -17.55
C GLU A 27 6.57 13.42 -16.49
N THR A 28 5.36 13.27 -15.94
CA THR A 28 4.86 14.15 -14.87
C THR A 28 5.73 14.08 -13.62
N ILE A 29 6.17 12.88 -13.20
CA ILE A 29 7.09 12.72 -12.05
C ILE A 29 8.38 13.50 -12.31
N ARG A 30 8.98 13.36 -13.50
CA ARG A 30 10.21 14.10 -13.87
C ARG A 30 9.99 15.61 -13.88
N GLN A 31 8.87 16.08 -14.39
CA GLN A 31 8.54 17.52 -14.41
C GLN A 31 8.35 18.07 -12.99
N LEU A 32 7.65 17.35 -12.11
CA LEU A 32 7.51 17.73 -10.70
C LEU A 32 8.87 17.88 -10.02
N GLN A 33 9.76 16.90 -10.23
CA GLN A 33 11.12 16.94 -9.69
C GLN A 33 11.94 18.09 -10.27
N ALA A 34 11.84 18.34 -11.60
CA ALA A 34 12.51 19.45 -12.27
C ALA A 34 12.03 20.83 -11.78
N GLN A 35 10.76 20.96 -11.38
CA GLN A 35 10.20 22.15 -10.73
C GLN A 35 10.61 22.28 -9.24
N GLY A 36 11.44 21.36 -8.74
CA GLY A 36 11.95 21.36 -7.37
C GLY A 36 10.97 20.82 -6.34
N HIS A 37 9.90 20.16 -6.76
CA HIS A 37 9.00 19.45 -5.86
C HIS A 37 9.63 18.16 -5.34
N PHE A 38 9.16 17.69 -4.20
CA PHE A 38 9.56 16.39 -3.66
C PHE A 38 8.51 15.35 -3.99
N VAL A 39 8.93 14.21 -4.52
CA VAL A 39 8.06 13.11 -4.88
C VAL A 39 8.34 11.90 -4.01
N SER A 40 7.30 11.26 -3.51
CA SER A 40 7.35 10.06 -2.67
C SER A 40 6.27 9.07 -3.08
N LEU A 41 6.51 7.79 -2.86
CA LEU A 41 5.47 6.75 -2.90
C LEU A 41 4.74 6.66 -1.56
N ALA A 42 3.47 6.20 -1.58
CA ALA A 42 2.71 5.83 -0.38
C ALA A 42 1.85 4.60 -0.68
N THR A 43 2.35 3.40 -0.38
CA THR A 43 1.79 2.15 -0.88
C THR A 43 1.58 1.09 0.20
N GLY A 44 0.65 0.15 -0.05
CA GLY A 44 0.53 -1.10 0.69
C GLY A 44 1.60 -2.14 0.34
N ARG A 45 2.33 -1.98 -0.78
CA ARG A 45 3.37 -2.93 -1.17
C ARG A 45 4.44 -3.05 -0.10
N ILE A 46 5.04 -4.24 0.00
CA ILE A 46 6.17 -4.47 0.91
C ILE A 46 7.36 -3.59 0.52
N GLN A 47 8.16 -3.18 1.50
CA GLN A 47 9.23 -2.18 1.33
C GLN A 47 10.20 -2.52 0.19
N ALA A 48 10.67 -3.77 0.09
CA ALA A 48 11.58 -4.17 -0.98
C ALA A 48 10.95 -4.00 -2.38
N ASP A 49 9.68 -4.42 -2.57
CA ASP A 49 8.97 -4.27 -3.83
C ASP A 49 8.69 -2.80 -4.17
N ALA A 50 8.29 -1.99 -3.18
CA ALA A 50 8.12 -0.54 -3.37
C ALA A 50 9.44 0.16 -3.71
N THR A 51 10.58 -0.34 -3.21
CA THR A 51 11.92 0.19 -3.53
C THR A 51 12.28 -0.06 -5.01
N GLU A 52 11.87 -1.18 -5.59
CA GLU A 52 12.07 -1.44 -7.03
C GLU A 52 11.34 -0.37 -7.87
N VAL A 53 10.07 -0.08 -7.51
CA VAL A 53 9.28 0.98 -8.17
C VAL A 53 9.91 2.36 -7.99
N ALA A 54 10.33 2.68 -6.76
CA ALA A 54 10.97 3.97 -6.47
C ALA A 54 12.25 4.17 -7.29
N ARG A 55 13.06 3.11 -7.45
CA ARG A 55 14.27 3.15 -8.28
C ARG A 55 13.94 3.33 -9.75
N GLU A 56 12.93 2.62 -10.28
CA GLU A 56 12.51 2.73 -11.67
C GLU A 56 12.03 4.14 -12.04
N LEU A 57 11.35 4.81 -11.12
CA LEU A 57 10.80 6.15 -11.29
C LEU A 57 11.72 7.26 -10.72
N GLU A 58 12.91 6.93 -10.27
CA GLU A 58 13.88 7.86 -9.66
C GLU A 58 13.29 8.66 -8.48
N ILE A 59 12.42 8.01 -7.69
CA ILE A 59 11.73 8.60 -6.53
C ILE A 59 12.58 8.41 -5.27
N PRO A 60 12.96 9.48 -4.55
CA PRO A 60 13.92 9.40 -3.43
C PRO A 60 13.33 8.88 -2.12
N ALA A 61 12.02 8.81 -1.99
CA ALA A 61 11.37 8.43 -0.74
C ALA A 61 10.14 7.56 -0.96
N LEU A 62 9.86 6.73 0.02
CA LEU A 62 8.65 5.90 0.01
C LEU A 62 8.14 5.63 1.43
N VAL A 63 6.83 5.66 1.54
CA VAL A 63 6.04 5.08 2.62
C VAL A 63 5.52 3.75 2.08
N SER A 64 5.87 2.64 2.69
CA SER A 64 5.50 1.29 2.25
C SER A 64 4.89 0.48 3.39
N ASP A 65 4.50 -0.78 3.11
CA ASP A 65 3.81 -1.64 4.08
C ASP A 65 2.63 -0.93 4.76
N GLY A 66 1.85 -0.15 3.97
CA GLY A 66 0.68 0.57 4.48
C GLY A 66 0.97 1.59 5.58
N GLY A 67 2.20 2.12 5.65
CA GLY A 67 2.65 3.09 6.65
C GLY A 67 3.58 2.50 7.72
N ASN A 68 3.82 1.19 7.71
CA ASN A 68 4.73 0.54 8.66
C ASN A 68 6.21 0.55 8.24
N ALA A 69 6.52 1.12 7.08
CA ALA A 69 7.90 1.36 6.68
C ALA A 69 8.06 2.73 6.00
N VAL A 70 9.17 3.38 6.27
CA VAL A 70 9.59 4.62 5.60
C VAL A 70 11.03 4.49 5.18
N THR A 71 11.29 4.80 3.91
CA THR A 71 12.64 4.89 3.34
C THR A 71 12.82 6.27 2.72
N VAL A 72 13.96 6.90 2.96
CA VAL A 72 14.31 8.21 2.40
C VAL A 72 15.75 8.15 1.92
N GLU A 73 15.98 8.48 0.64
CA GLU A 73 17.32 8.48 0.03
C GLU A 73 18.07 7.15 0.21
N GLY A 74 17.32 6.04 0.17
CA GLY A 74 17.86 4.68 0.35
C GLY A 74 18.03 4.23 1.80
N GLU A 75 17.87 5.11 2.78
CA GLU A 75 17.91 4.78 4.21
C GLU A 75 16.52 4.37 4.72
N ILE A 76 16.42 3.20 5.31
CA ILE A 76 15.19 2.73 6.00
C ILE A 76 15.16 3.37 7.38
N LEU A 77 14.26 4.32 7.59
CA LEU A 77 14.09 5.00 8.88
C LEU A 77 13.43 4.08 9.91
N TYR A 78 12.46 3.30 9.49
CA TYR A 78 11.88 2.18 10.25
C TYR A 78 11.20 1.19 9.31
N HIS A 79 11.06 -0.07 9.78
CA HIS A 79 10.29 -1.13 9.13
C HIS A 79 9.71 -2.05 10.20
N GLU A 80 8.43 -1.93 10.45
CA GLU A 80 7.70 -2.61 11.51
C GLU A 80 6.76 -3.69 10.93
N GLY A 81 6.57 -4.77 11.67
CA GLY A 81 5.55 -5.78 11.38
C GLY A 81 4.19 -5.43 11.99
N LEU A 82 3.23 -6.31 11.78
CA LEU A 82 1.96 -6.32 12.50
C LEU A 82 2.18 -6.58 13.99
N PRO A 83 1.27 -6.13 14.88
CA PRO A 83 1.36 -6.43 16.32
C PRO A 83 1.27 -7.92 16.59
N LEU A 84 2.38 -8.59 16.91
CA LEU A 84 2.44 -10.03 17.13
C LEU A 84 1.39 -10.57 18.13
N PRO A 85 1.09 -9.89 19.26
CA PRO A 85 0.04 -10.36 20.17
C PRO A 85 -1.34 -10.47 19.50
N LEU A 86 -1.69 -9.55 18.60
CA LEU A 86 -2.95 -9.59 17.86
C LEU A 86 -2.92 -10.68 16.77
N CYS A 87 -1.77 -10.84 16.10
CA CYS A 87 -1.57 -11.93 15.14
C CYS A 87 -1.76 -13.29 15.83
N TYR A 88 -1.18 -13.47 17.02
CA TYR A 88 -1.31 -14.74 17.76
C TYR A 88 -2.75 -15.02 18.20
N ARG A 89 -3.51 -14.00 18.59
CA ARG A 89 -4.94 -14.14 18.88
C ARG A 89 -5.74 -14.54 17.64
N LEU A 90 -5.50 -13.87 16.50
CA LEU A 90 -6.11 -14.25 15.23
C LEU A 90 -5.81 -15.70 14.89
N PHE A 91 -4.54 -16.14 15.04
CA PHE A 91 -4.15 -17.53 14.79
C PHE A 91 -4.76 -18.52 15.77
N ALA A 92 -4.96 -18.15 17.03
CA ALA A 92 -5.55 -19.04 18.04
C ALA A 92 -7.06 -19.25 17.83
N ASP A 93 -7.76 -18.22 17.35
CA ASP A 93 -9.22 -18.18 17.33
C ASP A 93 -9.81 -18.49 15.94
N THR A 94 -8.98 -18.70 14.92
CA THR A 94 -9.47 -18.99 13.54
C THR A 94 -9.36 -20.48 13.21
N ASP A 95 -10.39 -21.03 12.57
CA ASP A 95 -10.37 -22.39 12.01
C ASP A 95 -9.57 -22.45 10.70
N TRP A 96 -8.29 -22.81 10.79
CA TRP A 96 -7.37 -22.85 9.67
C TRP A 96 -7.56 -24.04 8.73
N LYS A 97 -8.39 -25.00 9.08
CA LYS A 97 -8.83 -26.02 8.13
C LYS A 97 -9.83 -25.45 7.13
N LYS A 98 -10.68 -24.55 7.63
CA LYS A 98 -11.66 -23.84 6.83
C LYS A 98 -11.02 -22.67 6.06
N HIS A 99 -10.13 -21.93 6.68
CA HIS A 99 -9.52 -20.69 6.17
C HIS A 99 -7.99 -20.79 6.10
N PRO A 100 -7.42 -21.52 5.13
CA PRO A 100 -5.97 -21.64 5.01
C PRO A 100 -5.30 -20.27 4.87
N TRP A 101 -4.11 -20.15 5.44
CA TRP A 101 -3.38 -18.90 5.54
C TRP A 101 -1.97 -18.97 4.94
N ALA A 102 -1.43 -17.80 4.60
CA ALA A 102 0.00 -17.60 4.38
C ALA A 102 0.47 -16.32 5.07
N ILE A 103 1.75 -16.22 5.44
CA ILE A 103 2.33 -15.04 6.07
C ILE A 103 3.61 -14.60 5.37
N THR A 104 3.86 -13.29 5.37
CA THR A 104 5.12 -12.70 4.96
C THR A 104 5.91 -12.35 6.22
N THR A 105 7.07 -12.97 6.38
CA THR A 105 7.97 -12.77 7.53
C THR A 105 9.28 -12.11 7.14
N GLU A 106 9.52 -11.96 5.84
CA GLU A 106 10.70 -11.35 5.25
C GLU A 106 10.32 -10.15 4.37
N ASN A 107 11.27 -9.23 4.21
CA ASN A 107 11.10 -8.05 3.34
C ASN A 107 11.32 -8.42 1.86
N ARG A 108 10.46 -9.27 1.32
CA ARG A 108 10.44 -9.67 -0.10
C ARG A 108 9.06 -10.23 -0.49
N LYS A 109 8.78 -10.33 -1.78
CA LYS A 109 7.55 -10.94 -2.32
C LYS A 109 7.52 -12.47 -2.09
N TYR A 110 7.52 -12.86 -0.84
CA TYR A 110 7.58 -14.23 -0.38
C TYR A 110 6.63 -14.44 0.80
N ARG A 111 5.95 -15.56 0.81
CA ARG A 111 5.06 -15.96 1.90
C ARG A 111 5.18 -17.45 2.19
N ILE A 112 4.97 -17.80 3.43
CA ILE A 112 5.00 -19.17 3.95
C ILE A 112 3.59 -19.57 4.29
N THR A 113 3.21 -20.80 3.94
CA THR A 113 1.99 -21.47 4.41
C THR A 113 2.31 -22.82 5.03
N SER A 114 1.50 -23.26 5.99
CA SER A 114 1.66 -24.59 6.61
C SER A 114 0.98 -25.72 5.83
N THR A 115 0.20 -25.42 4.79
CA THR A 115 -0.62 -26.41 4.08
C THR A 115 -0.79 -26.09 2.60
N ALA A 116 -0.82 -27.16 1.78
CA ALA A 116 -1.14 -27.04 0.35
C ALA A 116 -2.55 -26.47 0.09
N GLY A 117 -3.49 -26.63 1.01
CA GLY A 117 -4.86 -26.13 0.90
C GLY A 117 -4.95 -24.61 0.67
N TYR A 118 -3.91 -23.85 1.05
CA TYR A 118 -3.84 -22.44 0.70
C TYR A 118 -3.72 -22.23 -0.81
N LEU A 119 -2.80 -22.93 -1.47
CA LEU A 119 -2.58 -22.84 -2.92
C LEU A 119 -3.71 -23.44 -3.76
N GLU A 120 -4.51 -24.34 -3.18
CA GLU A 120 -5.70 -24.89 -3.84
C GLU A 120 -6.81 -23.82 -3.93
N LYS A 121 -6.93 -22.96 -2.92
CA LYS A 121 -7.93 -21.89 -2.86
C LYS A 121 -7.50 -20.58 -3.51
N VAL A 122 -6.21 -20.22 -3.40
CA VAL A 122 -5.67 -18.94 -3.85
C VAL A 122 -4.93 -19.08 -5.17
N LYS A 123 -5.40 -18.34 -6.17
CA LYS A 123 -4.82 -18.36 -7.54
C LYS A 123 -3.72 -17.34 -7.77
N ASP A 124 -3.56 -16.41 -6.83
CA ASP A 124 -2.55 -15.36 -6.93
C ASP A 124 -1.12 -15.92 -7.01
N ARG A 125 -0.30 -15.33 -7.88
CA ARG A 125 1.11 -15.67 -8.10
C ARG A 125 2.06 -14.47 -7.92
N TYR A 126 1.56 -13.38 -7.41
CA TYR A 126 2.36 -12.19 -7.15
C TYR A 126 3.40 -12.41 -6.05
N TYR A 127 3.04 -13.22 -5.04
CA TYR A 127 3.97 -13.70 -4.02
C TYR A 127 4.42 -15.11 -4.33
N GLU A 128 5.74 -15.36 -4.28
CA GLU A 128 6.26 -16.72 -4.16
C GLU A 128 5.71 -17.35 -2.87
N THR A 129 5.21 -18.57 -2.95
CA THR A 129 4.60 -19.24 -1.80
C THR A 129 5.30 -20.56 -1.53
N GLU A 130 5.92 -20.67 -0.35
CA GLU A 130 6.51 -21.92 0.13
C GLU A 130 5.57 -22.63 1.09
N ILE A 131 5.45 -23.95 0.91
CA ILE A 131 4.72 -24.81 1.84
C ILE A 131 5.73 -25.39 2.83
N ILE A 132 5.63 -25.03 4.09
CA ILE A 132 6.41 -25.59 5.20
C ILE A 132 5.45 -26.30 6.16
N PRO A 133 5.26 -27.63 6.03
CA PRO A 133 4.34 -28.37 6.89
C PRO A 133 4.67 -28.20 8.37
N GLY A 134 3.66 -27.84 9.16
CA GLY A 134 3.83 -27.64 10.59
C GLY A 134 4.59 -26.35 10.97
N TYR A 135 4.71 -25.40 10.05
CA TYR A 135 5.31 -24.10 10.35
C TYR A 135 4.65 -23.46 11.58
N ASP A 136 5.47 -23.15 12.56
CA ASP A 136 5.02 -22.45 13.78
C ASP A 136 5.21 -20.94 13.61
N TYR A 137 4.13 -20.23 13.33
CA TYR A 137 4.11 -18.77 13.15
C TYR A 137 4.63 -17.99 14.36
N ARG A 138 4.66 -18.59 15.58
CA ARG A 138 5.18 -17.97 16.80
C ARG A 138 6.69 -17.81 16.79
N LYS A 139 7.39 -18.51 15.87
CA LYS A 139 8.83 -18.37 15.66
C LYS A 139 9.20 -17.18 14.76
N ALA A 140 8.21 -16.56 14.13
CA ALA A 140 8.46 -15.38 13.30
C ALA A 140 8.79 -14.17 14.20
N GLU A 141 9.93 -13.55 13.97
CA GLU A 141 10.32 -12.31 14.68
C GLU A 141 9.44 -11.14 14.25
N LYS A 142 9.00 -11.13 12.98
CA LYS A 142 8.07 -10.16 12.40
C LYS A 142 7.08 -10.87 11.47
N ILE A 143 5.85 -10.39 11.48
CA ILE A 143 4.82 -10.73 10.49
C ILE A 143 4.43 -9.41 9.83
N TYR A 144 4.72 -9.27 8.55
CA TYR A 144 4.39 -8.05 7.80
C TYR A 144 2.97 -8.10 7.25
N LYS A 145 2.55 -9.29 6.78
CA LYS A 145 1.23 -9.51 6.20
C LYS A 145 0.72 -10.92 6.53
N ILE A 146 -0.61 -11.04 6.66
CA ILE A 146 -1.28 -12.34 6.76
C ILE A 146 -2.31 -12.41 5.63
N PHE A 147 -2.23 -13.45 4.82
CA PHE A 147 -3.15 -13.74 3.73
C PHE A 147 -4.07 -14.88 4.17
N ILE A 148 -5.37 -14.66 4.11
CA ILE A 148 -6.38 -15.65 4.51
C ILE A 148 -7.21 -16.02 3.28
N ALA A 149 -7.20 -17.30 2.92
CA ALA A 149 -8.00 -17.81 1.82
C ALA A 149 -9.46 -17.95 2.26
N CYS A 150 -10.31 -17.04 1.81
CA CYS A 150 -11.73 -17.02 2.13
C CYS A 150 -12.54 -16.22 1.12
N THR A 151 -13.83 -16.47 1.05
CA THR A 151 -14.81 -15.62 0.37
C THR A 151 -15.23 -14.46 1.28
N ARG A 152 -15.90 -13.43 0.71
CA ARG A 152 -16.43 -12.29 1.49
C ARG A 152 -17.36 -12.73 2.62
N LYS A 153 -18.25 -13.70 2.34
CA LYS A 153 -19.15 -14.24 3.35
C LYS A 153 -18.42 -14.96 4.47
N GLU A 154 -17.44 -15.77 4.13
CA GLU A 154 -16.62 -16.49 5.12
C GLU A 154 -15.78 -15.55 5.98
N SER A 155 -15.36 -14.38 5.44
CA SER A 155 -14.56 -13.41 6.19
C SER A 155 -15.29 -12.81 7.40
N GLU A 156 -16.63 -12.84 7.42
CA GLU A 156 -17.46 -12.37 8.54
C GLU A 156 -17.28 -13.24 9.80
N GLU A 157 -16.84 -14.48 9.63
CA GLU A 157 -16.57 -15.42 10.73
C GLU A 157 -15.15 -15.30 11.30
N ILE A 158 -14.25 -14.54 10.65
CA ILE A 158 -12.84 -14.44 11.03
C ILE A 158 -12.66 -13.35 12.11
N PRO A 159 -12.20 -13.72 13.31
CA PRO A 159 -12.05 -12.79 14.43
C PRO A 159 -10.77 -11.94 14.26
N LEU A 160 -10.87 -10.81 13.60
CA LEU A 160 -9.71 -9.95 13.26
C LEU A 160 -9.04 -9.29 14.50
N HIS A 161 -9.68 -9.28 15.67
CA HIS A 161 -9.14 -8.69 16.91
C HIS A 161 -8.63 -7.24 16.78
N GLY A 162 -9.22 -6.47 15.86
CA GLY A 162 -8.80 -5.09 15.59
C GLY A 162 -7.63 -4.98 14.60
N LEU A 163 -7.14 -6.07 14.04
CA LEU A 163 -6.19 -6.03 12.94
C LEU A 163 -6.88 -5.44 11.69
N PRO A 164 -6.25 -4.49 11.00
CA PRO A 164 -6.79 -3.92 9.79
C PRO A 164 -6.71 -4.92 8.64
N SER A 165 -7.70 -4.89 7.77
CA SER A 165 -7.76 -5.80 6.62
C SER A 165 -8.25 -5.12 5.36
N VAL A 166 -7.79 -5.62 4.23
CA VAL A 166 -8.22 -5.24 2.88
C VAL A 166 -8.44 -6.49 2.04
N TRP A 167 -9.19 -6.37 0.95
CA TRP A 167 -9.29 -7.44 -0.04
C TRP A 167 -8.15 -7.32 -1.03
N PHE A 168 -7.24 -8.28 -1.02
CA PHE A 168 -6.12 -8.36 -1.99
C PHE A 168 -6.61 -8.90 -3.33
N ARG A 169 -7.43 -9.95 -3.30
CA ARG A 169 -8.12 -10.58 -4.43
C ARG A 169 -9.52 -11.02 -3.97
N GLU A 170 -10.34 -11.51 -4.89
CA GLU A 170 -11.69 -12.01 -4.55
C GLU A 170 -11.68 -13.22 -3.61
N ASP A 171 -10.57 -13.97 -3.58
CA ASP A 171 -10.34 -15.19 -2.81
C ASP A 171 -9.41 -14.99 -1.60
N THR A 172 -8.97 -13.76 -1.35
CA THR A 172 -7.94 -13.50 -0.32
C THR A 172 -8.21 -12.25 0.48
N LEU A 173 -8.50 -12.42 1.77
CA LEU A 173 -8.47 -11.36 2.76
C LEU A 173 -7.02 -11.14 3.20
N LEU A 174 -6.55 -9.92 3.08
CA LEU A 174 -5.20 -9.51 3.47
C LEU A 174 -5.25 -8.69 4.76
N ILE A 175 -4.54 -9.14 5.77
CA ILE A 175 -4.27 -8.38 6.98
C ILE A 175 -2.96 -7.61 6.75
N GLU A 176 -3.06 -6.30 6.69
CA GLU A 176 -1.92 -5.40 6.50
C GLU A 176 -2.21 -4.03 7.13
N PRO A 177 -1.19 -3.24 7.46
CA PRO A 177 -1.38 -1.86 7.92
C PRO A 177 -2.07 -1.00 6.85
N VAL A 178 -2.91 -0.06 7.30
CA VAL A 178 -3.68 0.86 6.43
C VAL A 178 -3.54 2.31 6.89
N HIS A 179 -2.39 2.66 7.45
CA HIS A 179 -2.08 3.96 8.07
C HIS A 179 -0.96 4.68 7.31
N LYS A 180 -1.14 4.86 5.98
CA LYS A 180 -0.15 5.52 5.11
C LYS A 180 0.22 6.91 5.61
N GLU A 181 -0.73 7.64 6.22
CA GLU A 181 -0.51 8.96 6.81
C GLU A 181 0.57 8.95 7.91
N ARG A 182 0.72 7.85 8.64
CA ARG A 182 1.78 7.71 9.65
C ARG A 182 3.16 7.90 9.04
N GLY A 183 3.44 7.24 7.93
CA GLY A 183 4.70 7.39 7.22
C GLY A 183 4.87 8.78 6.61
N ILE A 184 3.78 9.39 6.12
CA ILE A 184 3.81 10.77 5.63
C ILE A 184 4.18 11.74 6.77
N PHE A 185 3.62 11.57 7.98
CA PHE A 185 3.99 12.39 9.14
C PHE A 185 5.48 12.26 9.51
N GLU A 186 6.09 11.08 9.39
CA GLU A 186 7.53 10.94 9.65
C GLU A 186 8.38 11.70 8.61
N ILE A 187 7.96 11.70 7.34
CA ILE A 187 8.62 12.51 6.31
C ILE A 187 8.39 14.00 6.58
N MET A 188 7.18 14.40 6.96
CA MET A 188 6.88 15.79 7.35
C MET A 188 7.78 16.26 8.50
N LYS A 189 7.95 15.43 9.51
CA LYS A 189 8.81 15.71 10.66
C LYS A 189 10.29 15.84 10.25
N LYS A 190 10.78 14.93 9.41
CA LYS A 190 12.17 14.94 8.91
C LYS A 190 12.50 16.23 8.15
N TYR A 191 11.55 16.74 7.36
CA TYR A 191 11.74 17.93 6.51
C TYR A 191 11.09 19.20 7.06
N HIS A 192 10.53 19.17 8.27
CA HIS A 192 9.84 20.32 8.94
C HIS A 192 8.72 20.93 8.07
N LEU A 193 7.83 20.06 7.52
CA LEU A 193 6.79 20.47 6.59
C LEU A 193 5.53 20.93 7.30
N THR A 194 4.76 21.78 6.61
CA THR A 194 3.39 22.14 6.99
C THR A 194 2.36 21.40 6.13
N ASP A 195 1.11 21.34 6.60
CA ASP A 195 0.03 20.64 5.91
C ASP A 195 -0.23 21.17 4.49
N GLU A 196 -0.07 22.47 4.28
CA GLU A 196 -0.28 23.12 2.97
C GLU A 196 0.73 22.65 1.91
N GLN A 197 1.84 22.07 2.31
CA GLN A 197 2.85 21.56 1.41
C GLN A 197 2.54 20.14 0.89
N ILE A 198 1.62 19.44 1.54
CA ILE A 198 1.34 18.03 1.26
C ILE A 198 0.28 17.89 0.16
N VAL A 199 0.60 17.03 -0.80
CA VAL A 199 -0.30 16.61 -1.89
C VAL A 199 -0.32 15.09 -1.94
N VAL A 200 -1.50 14.48 -1.88
CA VAL A 200 -1.65 13.03 -1.95
C VAL A 200 -2.53 12.62 -3.12
N PHE A 201 -2.15 11.53 -3.78
CA PHE A 201 -2.90 10.88 -4.85
C PHE A 201 -3.22 9.44 -4.47
N GLY A 202 -4.46 8.99 -4.74
CA GLY A 202 -4.88 7.64 -4.43
C GLY A 202 -6.15 7.24 -5.17
N ASP A 203 -6.47 5.94 -5.15
CA ASP A 203 -7.68 5.38 -5.75
C ASP A 203 -8.41 4.36 -4.86
N GLY A 204 -7.71 3.73 -3.91
CA GLY A 204 -8.16 2.62 -3.08
C GLY A 204 -8.70 2.99 -1.70
N MET A 205 -9.35 2.01 -1.05
CA MET A 205 -9.80 2.19 0.34
C MET A 205 -8.63 2.26 1.34
N ASN A 206 -7.50 1.65 1.02
CA ASN A 206 -6.26 1.72 1.79
C ASN A 206 -5.59 3.12 1.75
N ASP A 207 -6.07 4.01 0.86
CA ASP A 207 -5.61 5.41 0.77
C ASP A 207 -6.39 6.35 1.69
N CYS A 208 -7.53 5.90 2.21
CA CYS A 208 -8.42 6.75 3.01
C CYS A 208 -7.73 7.44 4.19
N SER A 209 -6.69 6.83 4.75
CA SER A 209 -5.95 7.38 5.88
C SER A 209 -5.13 8.62 5.50
N MET A 210 -4.64 8.71 4.26
CA MET A 210 -3.91 9.88 3.76
C MET A 210 -4.81 10.95 3.14
N PHE A 211 -6.13 10.70 3.02
CA PHE A 211 -7.09 11.70 2.53
C PHE A 211 -7.59 12.58 3.69
N ARG A 212 -6.68 13.37 4.24
CA ARG A 212 -6.93 14.28 5.35
C ARG A 212 -7.40 15.64 4.85
N LYS A 213 -8.30 16.29 5.61
CA LYS A 213 -8.86 17.61 5.25
C LYS A 213 -7.81 18.72 5.21
N GLU A 214 -6.70 18.56 5.95
CA GLU A 214 -5.60 19.52 6.02
C GLU A 214 -4.75 19.49 4.73
N TRP A 215 -4.65 18.34 4.06
CA TRP A 215 -3.80 18.14 2.89
C TRP A 215 -4.54 18.39 1.59
N MET A 216 -3.80 18.62 0.51
CA MET A 216 -4.36 18.57 -0.84
C MET A 216 -4.52 17.11 -1.27
N THR A 217 -5.77 16.67 -1.46
CA THR A 217 -6.12 15.29 -1.76
C THR A 217 -6.72 15.17 -3.15
N VAL A 218 -6.13 14.31 -3.98
CA VAL A 218 -6.54 14.08 -5.36
C VAL A 218 -6.94 12.59 -5.51
N ALA A 219 -8.20 12.33 -5.75
CA ALA A 219 -8.68 11.00 -6.08
C ALA A 219 -8.60 10.76 -7.59
N MET A 220 -8.12 9.58 -7.98
CA MET A 220 -8.14 9.16 -9.39
C MET A 220 -9.58 8.92 -9.86
N GLY A 221 -9.84 9.10 -11.15
CA GLY A 221 -11.15 8.87 -11.77
C GLY A 221 -11.64 7.43 -11.61
N ASN A 222 -10.74 6.45 -11.64
CA ASN A 222 -11.02 5.04 -11.34
C ASN A 222 -11.16 4.73 -9.84
N GLY A 223 -10.97 5.73 -8.96
CA GLY A 223 -10.98 5.54 -7.51
C GLY A 223 -12.34 5.14 -6.94
N LYS A 224 -12.33 4.53 -5.76
CA LYS A 224 -13.53 4.09 -5.04
C LYS A 224 -14.37 5.28 -4.59
N ALA A 225 -15.72 5.14 -4.65
CA ALA A 225 -16.64 6.22 -4.30
C ALA A 225 -16.38 6.83 -2.90
N PRO A 226 -16.16 6.05 -1.81
CA PRO A 226 -15.90 6.64 -0.50
C PRO A 226 -14.59 7.44 -0.41
N LEU A 227 -13.58 7.14 -1.25
CA LEU A 227 -12.36 7.92 -1.34
C LEU A 227 -12.61 9.25 -2.07
N LYS A 228 -13.35 9.19 -3.19
CA LYS A 228 -13.74 10.38 -3.96
C LYS A 228 -14.53 11.40 -3.13
N GLU A 229 -15.40 10.93 -2.23
CA GLU A 229 -16.16 11.78 -1.32
C GLU A 229 -15.27 12.56 -0.33
N LYS A 230 -14.10 12.04 -0.02
CA LYS A 230 -13.10 12.70 0.85
C LYS A 230 -12.14 13.61 0.08
N ALA A 231 -12.06 13.46 -1.24
CA ALA A 231 -11.10 14.16 -2.06
C ALA A 231 -11.46 15.64 -2.23
N LYS A 232 -10.45 16.51 -2.22
CA LYS A 232 -10.60 17.92 -2.62
C LYS A 232 -10.71 18.08 -4.13
N TYR A 233 -10.15 17.13 -4.88
CA TYR A 233 -10.22 17.12 -6.32
C TYR A 233 -10.31 15.68 -6.85
N ILE A 234 -11.12 15.48 -7.88
CA ILE A 234 -11.20 14.20 -8.60
C ILE A 234 -10.65 14.45 -10.00
N THR A 235 -9.60 13.74 -10.33
CA THR A 235 -8.98 13.81 -11.66
C THR A 235 -9.51 12.74 -12.59
N LYS A 236 -8.92 12.60 -13.79
CA LYS A 236 -9.24 11.51 -14.74
C LYS A 236 -8.73 10.15 -14.22
N ASN A 237 -9.08 9.09 -14.94
CA ASN A 237 -8.57 7.76 -14.66
C ASN A 237 -7.04 7.70 -14.84
N ALA A 238 -6.39 6.70 -14.23
CA ALA A 238 -4.95 6.50 -14.37
C ALA A 238 -4.53 6.24 -15.84
N ASP A 239 -5.37 5.55 -16.62
CA ASP A 239 -5.18 5.29 -18.04
C ASP A 239 -5.65 6.44 -18.96
N GLU A 240 -6.12 7.56 -18.39
CA GLU A 240 -6.55 8.78 -19.07
C GLU A 240 -5.69 10.00 -18.66
N ASP A 241 -4.41 9.78 -18.36
CA ASP A 241 -3.45 10.80 -17.95
C ASP A 241 -3.83 11.56 -16.65
N GLY A 242 -4.56 10.92 -15.73
CA GLY A 242 -5.16 11.58 -14.58
C GLY A 242 -4.18 12.35 -13.69
N ILE A 243 -2.96 11.84 -13.47
CA ILE A 243 -1.94 12.55 -12.68
C ILE A 243 -1.45 13.80 -13.41
N TYR A 244 -1.16 13.68 -14.71
CA TYR A 244 -0.74 14.79 -15.55
C TYR A 244 -1.78 15.91 -15.57
N GLU A 245 -3.05 15.55 -15.79
CA GLU A 245 -4.16 16.50 -15.83
C GLU A 245 -4.35 17.27 -14.51
N ALA A 246 -4.25 16.55 -13.37
CA ALA A 246 -4.30 17.21 -12.06
C ALA A 246 -3.11 18.16 -11.86
N CYS A 247 -1.90 17.73 -12.19
CA CYS A 247 -0.70 18.55 -12.03
C CYS A 247 -0.74 19.81 -12.90
N ARG A 248 -1.24 19.71 -14.13
CA ARG A 248 -1.48 20.88 -14.99
C ARG A 248 -2.57 21.80 -14.45
N HIS A 249 -3.68 21.22 -13.97
CA HIS A 249 -4.80 22.00 -13.43
C HIS A 249 -4.37 22.92 -12.29
N PHE A 250 -3.49 22.44 -11.43
CA PHE A 250 -3.00 23.20 -10.27
C PHE A 250 -1.71 23.98 -10.55
N GLY A 251 -1.16 23.93 -11.77
CA GLY A 251 0.07 24.63 -12.14
C GLY A 251 1.31 24.13 -11.40
N TRP A 252 1.37 22.82 -11.13
CA TRP A 252 2.55 22.20 -10.51
C TRP A 252 3.62 21.79 -11.53
N ILE A 253 3.18 21.66 -12.81
CA ILE A 253 4.03 21.42 -13.99
C ILE A 253 3.64 22.34 -15.13
#